data_937811a51356e25d548faa17e8eb3777
#
_entry.id   937811a51356e25d548faa17e8eb3777
#
_cell.length_a   1.000
_cell.length_b   1.000
_cell.length_c   1.000
_cell.angle_alpha   90.00
_cell.angle_beta   90.00
_cell.angle_gamma   90.00
#
_symmetry.space_group_name_H-M   'P 1'
#
loop_
_entity.id
_entity.type
_entity.pdbx_description
1 polymer ?
#
loop_
_entity_poly.entity_id
_entity_poly.type
_entity_poly.pdbx_seq_one_letter_code
_entity_poly.pdbx_strand_id
1 'polypeptide(L)'
;MKIYPHLADLAALAGHDIGTSDWLLIDQARINLFAEATGDHQWIHIDPARASAGPFGAPIAHGFLTLSLLPVLFESAFAVADVRMGVNYGLNRVRFVSPVRVGSRVRGRFKLVSFEPLEGGAQLTVEATIELEGSVKPACVAETVSRRYI
;
A
#
# COMPACT_ATOMS: atom_id res chain seq x y z
N MET A 1 -0.14 8.34 13.61
CA MET A 1 -0.46 6.91 13.75
C MET A 1 -1.59 6.75 14.78
N LYS A 2 -2.67 6.02 14.45
CA LYS A 2 -3.72 5.64 15.41
C LYS A 2 -3.33 4.34 16.12
N ILE A 3 -3.70 4.19 17.39
CA ILE A 3 -3.47 2.95 18.15
C ILE A 3 -4.81 2.43 18.65
N TYR A 4 -5.13 1.21 18.30
CA TYR A 4 -6.30 0.48 18.77
C TYR A 4 -5.86 -0.54 19.82
N PRO A 5 -6.41 -0.53 21.04
CA PRO A 5 -6.03 -1.46 22.11
C PRO A 5 -6.27 -2.93 21.71
N HIS A 6 -7.40 -3.20 21.08
CA HIS A 6 -7.82 -4.57 20.76
C HIS A 6 -8.26 -4.69 19.29
N LEU A 7 -7.97 -5.86 18.70
CA LEU A 7 -8.42 -6.20 17.34
C LEU A 7 -9.94 -6.10 17.21
N ALA A 8 -10.66 -6.50 18.24
CA ALA A 8 -12.12 -6.45 18.29
C ALA A 8 -12.69 -5.02 18.18
N ASP A 9 -11.92 -3.99 18.59
CA ASP A 9 -12.36 -2.58 18.50
C ASP A 9 -12.60 -2.15 17.07
N LEU A 10 -11.91 -2.79 16.11
CA LEU A 10 -12.08 -2.50 14.69
C LEU A 10 -13.46 -2.92 14.17
N ALA A 11 -14.15 -3.86 14.80
CA ALA A 11 -15.47 -4.32 14.33
C ALA A 11 -16.49 -3.17 14.21
N ALA A 12 -16.45 -2.21 15.15
CA ALA A 12 -17.32 -1.04 15.15
C ALA A 12 -16.96 0.00 14.06
N LEU A 13 -15.82 -0.16 13.42
CA LEU A 13 -15.30 0.78 12.41
C LEU A 13 -15.54 0.33 10.97
N ALA A 14 -16.32 -0.72 10.75
CA ALA A 14 -16.71 -1.14 9.40
C ALA A 14 -17.39 0.01 8.67
N GLY A 15 -16.93 0.30 7.46
CA GLY A 15 -17.38 1.46 6.67
C GLY A 15 -16.66 2.78 6.95
N HIS A 16 -15.72 2.83 7.91
CA HIS A 16 -15.02 4.05 8.33
C HIS A 16 -13.52 3.99 8.07
N ASP A 17 -12.90 5.18 8.00
CA ASP A 17 -11.45 5.32 7.90
C ASP A 17 -10.77 4.88 9.20
N ILE A 18 -9.79 3.98 9.09
CA ILE A 18 -9.03 3.43 10.22
C ILE A 18 -7.64 4.04 10.37
N GLY A 19 -7.12 4.72 9.35
CA GLY A 19 -5.84 5.42 9.45
C GLY A 19 -5.35 5.97 8.12
N THR A 20 -4.38 6.88 8.22
CA THR A 20 -3.63 7.44 7.10
C THR A 20 -2.15 7.37 7.45
N SER A 21 -1.34 6.90 6.53
CA SER A 21 0.11 6.74 6.72
C SER A 21 0.85 8.08 6.61
N ASP A 22 2.12 8.04 7.00
CA ASP A 22 3.08 9.06 6.62
C ASP A 22 3.38 9.00 5.11
N TRP A 23 3.97 10.09 4.58
CA TRP A 23 4.46 10.14 3.21
C TRP A 23 5.74 9.33 3.06
N LEU A 24 5.82 8.50 2.03
CA LEU A 24 6.97 7.67 1.69
C LEU A 24 7.56 8.09 0.35
N LEU A 25 8.87 8.38 0.32
CA LEU A 25 9.60 8.70 -0.90
C LEU A 25 9.84 7.43 -1.74
N ILE A 26 9.59 7.54 -3.04
CA ILE A 26 9.89 6.51 -4.03
C ILE A 26 11.10 6.96 -4.84
N ASP A 27 12.28 6.57 -4.39
CA ASP A 27 13.53 6.87 -5.07
C ASP A 27 13.95 5.76 -6.06
N GLN A 28 14.96 6.05 -6.88
CA GLN A 28 15.47 5.09 -7.87
C GLN A 28 16.09 3.86 -7.22
N ALA A 29 16.70 4.00 -6.04
CA ALA A 29 17.30 2.88 -5.32
C ALA A 29 16.24 1.84 -4.94
N ARG A 30 15.07 2.28 -4.44
CA ARG A 30 13.94 1.40 -4.12
C ARG A 30 13.39 0.70 -5.36
N ILE A 31 13.27 1.41 -6.47
CA ILE A 31 12.81 0.85 -7.75
C ILE A 31 13.80 -0.22 -8.24
N ASN A 32 15.10 0.07 -8.20
CA ASN A 32 16.12 -0.89 -8.60
C ASN A 32 16.12 -2.15 -7.73
N LEU A 33 15.98 -2.02 -6.40
CA LEU A 33 15.88 -3.16 -5.48
C LEU A 33 14.66 -4.03 -5.80
N PHE A 34 13.53 -3.42 -6.14
CA PHE A 34 12.34 -4.18 -6.53
C PHE A 34 12.54 -4.92 -7.85
N ALA A 35 13.17 -4.28 -8.84
CA ALA A 35 13.54 -4.90 -10.11
C ALA A 35 14.44 -6.13 -9.90
N GLU A 36 15.47 -6.01 -9.05
CA GLU A 36 16.35 -7.12 -8.70
C GLU A 36 15.59 -8.25 -7.99
N ALA A 37 14.73 -7.92 -7.02
CA ALA A 37 13.99 -8.91 -6.26
C ALA A 37 12.98 -9.70 -7.09
N THR A 38 12.42 -9.10 -8.14
CA THR A 38 11.33 -9.68 -8.95
C THR A 38 11.75 -10.12 -10.34
N GLY A 39 12.90 -9.66 -10.84
CA GLY A 39 13.35 -9.88 -12.22
C GLY A 39 12.68 -8.98 -13.25
N ASP A 40 11.87 -8.00 -12.85
CA ASP A 40 11.26 -7.04 -13.77
C ASP A 40 12.20 -5.86 -14.00
N HIS A 41 13.04 -6.00 -15.03
CA HIS A 41 14.03 -5.02 -15.45
C HIS A 41 13.59 -4.20 -16.68
N GLN A 42 12.30 -3.98 -16.84
CA GLN A 42 11.82 -3.16 -17.96
C GLN A 42 12.42 -1.76 -17.87
N TRP A 43 12.85 -1.23 -19.03
CA TRP A 43 13.59 0.04 -19.13
C TRP A 43 12.85 1.24 -18.55
N ILE A 44 11.52 1.23 -18.54
CA ILE A 44 10.71 2.33 -17.99
C ILE A 44 10.95 2.51 -16.47
N HIS A 45 11.53 1.52 -15.80
CA HIS A 45 11.80 1.53 -14.36
C HIS A 45 13.27 1.78 -14.04
N ILE A 46 14.21 1.19 -14.81
CA ILE A 46 15.62 1.10 -14.41
C ILE A 46 16.59 1.83 -15.33
N ASP A 47 16.14 2.43 -16.43
CA ASP A 47 16.99 3.20 -17.36
C ASP A 47 16.58 4.68 -17.37
N PRO A 48 17.19 5.52 -16.52
CA PRO A 48 16.80 6.93 -16.41
C PRO A 48 16.95 7.72 -17.72
N ALA A 49 17.98 7.45 -18.52
CA ALA A 49 18.21 8.13 -19.77
C ALA A 49 17.11 7.83 -20.79
N ARG A 50 16.79 6.54 -20.96
CA ARG A 50 15.73 6.10 -21.87
C ARG A 50 14.35 6.48 -21.36
N ALA A 51 14.09 6.35 -20.06
CA ALA A 51 12.82 6.70 -19.46
C ALA A 51 12.51 8.19 -19.53
N SER A 52 13.52 9.06 -19.42
CA SER A 52 13.36 10.51 -19.57
C SER A 52 12.89 10.91 -20.96
N ALA A 53 13.28 10.18 -21.99
CA ALA A 53 12.83 10.35 -23.37
C ALA A 53 11.54 9.58 -23.69
N GLY A 54 11.05 8.79 -22.75
CA GLY A 54 9.86 7.94 -22.89
C GLY A 54 8.55 8.66 -22.54
N PRO A 55 7.43 7.92 -22.56
CA PRO A 55 6.08 8.49 -22.42
C PRO A 55 5.80 9.10 -21.06
N PHE A 56 6.53 8.72 -20.00
CA PHE A 56 6.33 9.24 -18.65
C PHE A 56 7.29 10.39 -18.28
N GLY A 57 8.32 10.65 -19.10
CA GLY A 57 9.29 11.71 -18.89
C GLY A 57 10.27 11.48 -17.74
N ALA A 58 10.22 10.33 -17.09
CA ALA A 58 11.09 9.91 -16.00
C ALA A 58 10.91 8.40 -15.76
N PRO A 59 11.82 7.71 -15.05
CA PRO A 59 11.55 6.37 -14.52
C PRO A 59 10.31 6.36 -13.65
N ILE A 60 9.53 5.30 -13.74
CA ILE A 60 8.36 5.09 -12.89
C ILE A 60 8.53 3.84 -12.02
N ALA A 61 7.93 3.85 -10.84
CA ALA A 61 7.83 2.67 -10.01
C ALA A 61 6.99 1.59 -10.71
N HIS A 62 7.35 0.33 -10.51
CA HIS A 62 6.48 -0.79 -10.87
C HIS A 62 5.13 -0.64 -10.16
N GLY A 63 4.03 -0.91 -10.83
CA GLY A 63 2.74 -0.96 -10.16
C GLY A 63 2.74 -1.95 -8.98
N PHE A 64 3.39 -3.10 -9.16
CA PHE A 64 3.55 -4.09 -8.10
C PHE A 64 4.46 -3.62 -6.96
N LEU A 65 5.44 -2.74 -7.19
CA LEU A 65 6.16 -2.09 -6.10
C LEU A 65 5.21 -1.23 -5.27
N THR A 66 4.44 -0.36 -5.92
CA THR A 66 3.47 0.51 -5.24
C THR A 66 2.50 -0.31 -4.38
N LEU A 67 1.96 -1.41 -4.91
CA LEU A 67 1.11 -2.33 -4.16
C LEU A 67 1.84 -2.98 -2.98
N SER A 68 3.09 -3.40 -3.18
CA SER A 68 3.92 -4.07 -2.16
C SER A 68 4.30 -3.15 -1.00
N LEU A 69 4.10 -1.84 -1.11
CA LEU A 69 4.32 -0.89 -0.02
C LEU A 69 3.16 -0.84 0.99
N LEU A 70 2.04 -1.49 0.73
CA LEU A 70 0.90 -1.50 1.66
C LEU A 70 1.29 -1.88 3.09
N PRO A 71 2.11 -2.90 3.38
CA PRO A 71 2.49 -3.23 4.74
C PRO A 71 3.17 -2.07 5.48
N VAL A 72 4.17 -1.43 4.89
CA VAL A 72 4.87 -0.31 5.53
C VAL A 72 3.97 0.92 5.68
N LEU A 73 3.05 1.15 4.75
CA LEU A 73 2.06 2.22 4.86
C LEU A 73 1.04 1.93 5.96
N PHE A 74 0.63 0.66 6.14
CA PHE A 74 -0.20 0.27 7.28
C PHE A 74 0.49 0.55 8.61
N GLU A 75 1.76 0.17 8.75
CA GLU A 75 2.53 0.34 9.98
C GLU A 75 2.61 1.79 10.46
N SER A 76 2.69 2.76 9.55
CA SER A 76 2.68 4.18 9.92
C SER A 76 1.27 4.77 10.08
N ALA A 77 0.24 4.12 9.56
CA ALA A 77 -1.14 4.58 9.65
C ALA A 77 -1.80 4.22 10.97
N PHE A 78 -1.73 2.95 11.35
CA PHE A 78 -2.34 2.46 12.59
C PHE A 78 -1.66 1.19 13.11
N ALA A 79 -1.80 0.96 14.41
CA ALA A 79 -1.39 -0.26 15.08
C ALA A 79 -2.54 -0.84 15.89
N VAL A 80 -2.53 -2.16 16.07
CA VAL A 80 -3.46 -2.89 16.96
C VAL A 80 -2.61 -3.62 17.99
N ALA A 81 -2.74 -3.23 19.26
CA ALA A 81 -1.76 -3.58 20.28
C ALA A 81 -1.72 -5.07 20.65
N ASP A 82 -2.83 -5.77 20.54
CA ASP A 82 -2.93 -7.21 20.86
C ASP A 82 -2.67 -8.12 19.66
N VAL A 83 -2.46 -7.58 18.45
CA VAL A 83 -2.12 -8.37 17.27
C VAL A 83 -0.66 -8.78 17.29
N ARG A 84 -0.41 -10.08 17.20
CA ARG A 84 0.92 -10.69 17.17
C ARG A 84 1.39 -11.04 15.77
N MET A 85 0.46 -11.30 14.84
CA MET A 85 0.77 -11.71 13.48
C MET A 85 -0.29 -11.20 12.50
N GLY A 86 0.18 -10.72 11.34
CA GLY A 86 -0.66 -10.37 10.21
C GLY A 86 -0.24 -11.13 8.96
N VAL A 87 -1.20 -11.69 8.25
CA VAL A 87 -0.97 -12.44 7.01
C VAL A 87 -1.77 -11.79 5.89
N ASN A 88 -1.11 -11.48 4.78
CA ASN A 88 -1.79 -11.08 3.56
C ASN A 88 -2.48 -12.31 2.98
N TYR A 89 -3.80 -12.29 2.92
CA TYR A 89 -4.59 -13.40 2.41
C TYR A 89 -4.88 -13.27 0.92
N GLY A 90 -5.17 -12.04 0.48
CA GLY A 90 -5.45 -11.79 -0.93
C GLY A 90 -5.87 -10.36 -1.23
N LEU A 91 -6.31 -10.17 -2.45
CA LEU A 91 -6.81 -8.92 -2.99
C LEU A 91 -8.06 -9.22 -3.80
N ASN A 92 -9.15 -8.53 -3.54
CA ASN A 92 -10.38 -8.68 -4.32
C ASN A 92 -10.33 -7.81 -5.58
N ARG A 93 -9.67 -6.65 -5.50
CA ARG A 93 -9.61 -5.68 -6.57
C ARG A 93 -8.34 -4.84 -6.45
N VAL A 94 -7.67 -4.58 -7.58
CA VAL A 94 -6.52 -3.66 -7.68
C VAL A 94 -6.63 -2.86 -8.96
N ARG A 95 -6.35 -1.54 -8.88
CA ARG A 95 -6.18 -0.66 -10.04
C ARG A 95 -4.99 0.26 -9.81
N PHE A 96 -4.08 0.29 -10.78
CA PHE A 96 -2.98 1.25 -10.86
C PHE A 96 -3.47 2.43 -11.68
N VAL A 97 -3.90 3.48 -11.00
CA VAL A 97 -4.63 4.61 -11.60
C VAL A 97 -3.69 5.61 -12.23
N SER A 98 -2.57 5.91 -11.55
CA SER A 98 -1.58 6.87 -12.03
C SER A 98 -0.16 6.33 -11.86
N PRO A 99 0.75 6.59 -12.81
CA PRO A 99 2.16 6.22 -12.68
C PRO A 99 2.80 7.00 -11.53
N VAL A 100 3.67 6.33 -10.78
CA VAL A 100 4.48 6.93 -9.72
C VAL A 100 5.87 7.19 -10.28
N ARG A 101 6.17 8.43 -10.63
CA ARG A 101 7.50 8.81 -11.11
C ARG A 101 8.52 8.73 -9.98
N VAL A 102 9.77 8.42 -10.32
CA VAL A 102 10.89 8.49 -9.39
C VAL A 102 10.95 9.88 -8.72
N GLY A 103 11.20 9.90 -7.40
CA GLY A 103 11.21 11.14 -6.61
C GLY A 103 9.84 11.57 -6.09
N SER A 104 8.75 10.91 -6.48
CA SER A 104 7.42 11.16 -5.93
C SER A 104 7.28 10.61 -4.50
N ARG A 105 6.33 11.17 -3.76
CA ARG A 105 5.94 10.66 -2.44
C ARG A 105 4.53 10.09 -2.50
N VAL A 106 4.32 8.97 -1.82
CA VAL A 106 3.03 8.31 -1.71
C VAL A 106 2.65 8.12 -0.25
N ARG A 107 1.34 8.01 0.03
CA ARG A 107 0.83 7.61 1.35
C ARG A 107 -0.43 6.77 1.20
N GLY A 108 -0.70 5.94 2.19
CA GLY A 108 -1.90 5.11 2.24
C GLY A 108 -3.00 5.75 3.10
N ARG A 109 -4.23 5.76 2.58
CA ARG A 109 -5.44 6.00 3.36
C ARG A 109 -6.24 4.70 3.38
N PHE A 110 -6.70 4.31 4.56
CA PHE A 110 -7.27 2.99 4.80
C PHE A 110 -8.67 3.09 5.37
N LYS A 111 -9.62 2.45 4.69
CA LYS A 111 -11.02 2.32 5.12
C LYS A 111 -11.33 0.86 5.37
N LEU A 112 -11.80 0.52 6.56
CA LEU A 112 -12.26 -0.82 6.85
C LEU A 112 -13.58 -1.10 6.12
N VAL A 113 -13.61 -2.11 5.28
CA VAL A 113 -14.81 -2.55 4.56
C VAL A 113 -15.59 -3.55 5.38
N SER A 114 -14.91 -4.61 5.87
CA SER A 114 -15.51 -5.63 6.73
C SER A 114 -14.54 -6.17 7.77
N PHE A 115 -15.13 -6.64 8.86
CA PHE A 115 -14.46 -7.34 9.95
C PHE A 115 -15.16 -8.68 10.14
N GLU A 116 -14.45 -9.78 9.99
CA GLU A 116 -14.96 -11.13 10.10
C GLU A 116 -14.19 -11.88 11.19
N PRO A 117 -14.82 -12.21 12.33
CA PRO A 117 -14.16 -12.96 13.38
C PRO A 117 -13.68 -14.34 12.88
N LEU A 118 -12.48 -14.72 13.30
CA LEU A 118 -11.88 -16.04 13.09
C LEU A 118 -11.41 -16.61 14.43
N GLU A 119 -11.16 -17.91 14.47
CA GLU A 119 -10.51 -18.52 15.63
C GLU A 119 -9.12 -17.89 15.85
N GLY A 120 -8.91 -17.31 17.02
CA GLY A 120 -7.67 -16.63 17.39
C GLY A 120 -7.41 -15.29 16.68
N GLY A 121 -8.44 -14.68 16.02
CA GLY A 121 -8.23 -13.41 15.35
C GLY A 121 -9.41 -12.92 14.52
N ALA A 122 -9.11 -12.24 13.43
CA ALA A 122 -10.12 -11.76 12.48
C ALA A 122 -9.56 -11.63 11.06
N GLN A 123 -10.43 -11.76 10.07
CA GLN A 123 -10.18 -11.35 8.70
C GLN A 123 -10.68 -9.93 8.50
N LEU A 124 -9.82 -9.09 7.94
CA LEU A 124 -10.12 -7.70 7.61
C LEU A 124 -10.12 -7.52 6.11
N THR A 125 -11.18 -6.93 5.58
CA THR A 125 -11.20 -6.39 4.23
C THR A 125 -11.03 -4.88 4.33
N VAL A 126 -9.99 -4.34 3.69
CA VAL A 126 -9.63 -2.92 3.76
C VAL A 126 -9.48 -2.35 2.37
N GLU A 127 -10.21 -1.29 2.09
CA GLU A 127 -9.95 -0.44 0.92
C GLU A 127 -8.74 0.45 1.22
N ALA A 128 -7.69 0.26 0.44
CA ALA A 128 -6.46 1.04 0.51
C ALA A 128 -6.38 1.97 -0.70
N THR A 129 -6.37 3.27 -0.47
CA THR A 129 -6.08 4.28 -1.48
C THR A 129 -4.65 4.77 -1.27
N ILE A 130 -3.76 4.47 -2.23
CA ILE A 130 -2.40 5.01 -2.23
C ILE A 130 -2.42 6.33 -2.98
N GLU A 131 -2.34 7.41 -2.22
CA GLU A 131 -2.33 8.78 -2.74
C GLU A 131 -0.94 9.13 -3.29
N LEU A 132 -0.92 9.97 -4.32
CA LEU A 132 0.29 10.53 -4.92
C LEU A 132 0.34 12.02 -4.58
N GLU A 133 1.44 12.46 -3.95
CA GLU A 133 1.61 13.86 -3.53
C GLU A 133 1.48 14.82 -4.72
N GLY A 134 0.66 15.86 -4.55
CA GLY A 134 0.39 16.85 -5.61
C GLY A 134 -0.55 16.38 -6.72
N SER A 135 -1.12 15.17 -6.63
CA SER A 135 -2.07 14.63 -7.61
C SER A 135 -3.48 14.49 -7.03
N VAL A 136 -4.47 14.82 -7.83
CA VAL A 136 -5.88 14.57 -7.48
C VAL A 136 -6.23 13.07 -7.64
N LYS A 137 -5.56 12.39 -8.60
CA LYS A 137 -5.75 10.96 -8.85
C LYS A 137 -4.79 10.15 -7.99
N PRO A 138 -5.25 9.07 -7.35
CA PRO A 138 -4.37 8.19 -6.58
C PRO A 138 -3.40 7.43 -7.51
N ALA A 139 -2.32 6.92 -6.94
CA ALA A 139 -1.43 5.98 -7.61
C ALA A 139 -2.06 4.60 -7.75
N CYS A 140 -2.69 4.11 -6.68
CA CYS A 140 -3.29 2.79 -6.63
C CYS A 140 -4.53 2.78 -5.72
N VAL A 141 -5.53 2.00 -6.10
CA VAL A 141 -6.65 1.64 -5.22
C VAL A 141 -6.72 0.12 -5.17
N ALA A 142 -6.72 -0.43 -3.96
CA ALA A 142 -6.75 -1.87 -3.75
C ALA A 142 -7.73 -2.24 -2.63
N GLU A 143 -8.50 -3.29 -2.82
CA GLU A 143 -9.27 -3.92 -1.75
C GLU A 143 -8.49 -5.13 -1.25
N THR A 144 -7.87 -4.99 -0.08
CA THR A 144 -7.01 -6.00 0.51
C THR A 144 -7.78 -6.87 1.50
N VAL A 145 -7.44 -8.16 1.52
CA VAL A 145 -7.93 -9.10 2.53
C VAL A 145 -6.73 -9.60 3.33
N SER A 146 -6.76 -9.37 4.62
CA SER A 146 -5.70 -9.81 5.55
C SER A 146 -6.30 -10.52 6.76
N ARG A 147 -5.53 -11.44 7.34
CA ARG A 147 -5.88 -12.10 8.61
C ARG A 147 -4.96 -11.61 9.70
N ARG A 148 -5.54 -11.26 10.83
CA ARG A 148 -4.83 -10.77 12.02
C ARG A 148 -5.08 -11.74 13.17
N TYR A 149 -4.02 -12.13 13.88
CA TYR A 149 -4.04 -13.09 14.97
C TYR A 149 -3.54 -12.44 16.26
N ILE A 150 -4.24 -12.65 17.34
CA ILE A 150 -3.95 -12.16 18.70
C ILE A 150 -3.18 -13.19 19.53
#